data_7ca77573cb59f1f4b82aa80df5d909a0
#
_entry.id   7ca77573cb59f1f4b82aa80df5d909a0
#
_cell.length_a   1.000
_cell.length_b   1.000
_cell.length_c   1.000
_cell.angle_alpha   90.00
_cell.angle_beta   90.00
_cell.angle_gamma   90.00
#
_symmetry.space_group_name_H-M   'P 1'
#
loop_
_entity.id
_entity.type
_entity.pdbx_description
1 polymer ?
#
loop_
_entity_poly.entity_id
_entity_poly.type
_entity_poly.pdbx_seq_one_letter_code
_entity_poly.pdbx_strand_id
1 'polypeptide(L)'
;QFVRPPRRSFVLWVVAGLRLYRIWLKSSENIYEYEVKNQHRIQASLDAGHSVLVAGNHCRNADPMAIGELLYVVNSYAYLMASWHLYNQDAFSAWMIKHLGAFSINREGMDKQAISFSIKTLVDGERMLVIYPEGSISRSNDFMHPFLDGTGFIARSAARKRKKLAGGKNSGKVMIHPVTFRYHFIGAFHTCCNHSLGVLESHLNWEPQTNLPLLERIGKVAEGLLAERELAYLGEESSGGYYERIEALIVHILTQQELKWKGSVQSGDYIPRVKSLRPLIVPDLTKGILDDQEAASRRQDLYDLNLVQQLCYYPVDYLTGRTGKVTQERIIET
;
A
#
# COMPACT_ATOMS: atom_id res chain seq x y z
N GLN A 1 0.51 -20.37 4.39
CA GLN A 1 -0.23 -21.15 3.38
C GLN A 1 -0.96 -20.22 2.41
N PHE A 2 -0.94 -20.52 1.09
CA PHE A 2 -1.66 -19.73 0.08
C PHE A 2 -3.18 -19.82 0.29
N VAL A 3 -3.84 -18.67 0.43
CA VAL A 3 -5.30 -18.58 0.58
C VAL A 3 -5.92 -18.28 -0.79
N ARG A 4 -6.71 -19.24 -1.28
CA ARG A 4 -7.40 -19.13 -2.55
C ARG A 4 -8.87 -18.71 -2.34
N PRO A 5 -9.38 -17.68 -3.05
CA PRO A 5 -10.79 -17.32 -3.00
C PRO A 5 -11.67 -18.35 -3.71
N PRO A 6 -12.94 -18.47 -3.33
CA PRO A 6 -13.88 -19.33 -4.03
C PRO A 6 -14.18 -18.78 -5.43
N ARG A 7 -14.39 -19.68 -6.40
CA ARG A 7 -14.77 -19.28 -7.77
C ARG A 7 -16.13 -18.62 -7.82
N ARG A 8 -17.08 -19.07 -6.99
CA ARG A 8 -18.39 -18.46 -6.79
C ARG A 8 -18.55 -18.15 -5.31
N SER A 9 -18.99 -16.93 -5.00
CA SER A 9 -19.20 -16.48 -3.63
C SER A 9 -20.54 -15.76 -3.55
N PHE A 10 -21.47 -16.30 -2.79
CA PHE A 10 -22.74 -15.63 -2.48
C PHE A 10 -22.48 -14.32 -1.73
N VAL A 11 -21.49 -14.29 -0.84
CA VAL A 11 -21.09 -13.09 -0.09
C VAL A 11 -20.66 -11.98 -1.06
N LEU A 12 -19.79 -12.29 -2.04
CA LEU A 12 -19.38 -11.31 -3.04
C LEU A 12 -20.58 -10.78 -3.84
N TRP A 13 -21.49 -11.67 -4.26
CA TRP A 13 -22.67 -11.29 -5.00
C TRP A 13 -23.57 -10.34 -4.20
N VAL A 14 -23.83 -10.64 -2.91
CA VAL A 14 -24.64 -9.78 -2.03
C VAL A 14 -23.94 -8.44 -1.79
N VAL A 15 -22.66 -8.47 -1.41
CA VAL A 15 -21.89 -7.25 -1.08
C VAL A 15 -21.75 -6.34 -2.30
N ALA A 16 -21.47 -6.91 -3.47
CA ALA A 16 -21.34 -6.13 -4.71
C ALA A 16 -22.70 -5.64 -5.22
N GLY A 17 -23.72 -6.50 -5.25
CA GLY A 17 -25.06 -6.16 -5.76
C GLY A 17 -25.76 -5.10 -4.92
N LEU A 18 -25.67 -5.20 -3.59
CA LEU A 18 -26.25 -4.23 -2.65
C LEU A 18 -25.28 -3.08 -2.31
N ARG A 19 -24.07 -3.09 -2.87
CA ARG A 19 -22.99 -2.10 -2.63
C ARG A 19 -22.67 -1.92 -1.14
N LEU A 20 -22.70 -3.01 -0.36
CA LEU A 20 -22.47 -2.97 1.10
C LEU A 20 -21.06 -2.47 1.48
N TYR A 21 -20.09 -2.58 0.58
CA TYR A 21 -18.77 -1.99 0.76
C TYR A 21 -18.81 -0.48 1.00
N ARG A 22 -19.84 0.24 0.48
CA ARG A 22 -20.02 1.69 0.75
C ARG A 22 -20.33 1.98 2.21
N ILE A 23 -21.06 1.08 2.88
CA ILE A 23 -21.37 1.22 4.31
C ILE A 23 -20.06 1.16 5.10
N TRP A 24 -19.20 0.19 4.78
CA TRP A 24 -17.89 0.07 5.40
C TRP A 24 -16.98 1.28 5.07
N LEU A 25 -16.92 1.70 3.81
CA LEU A 25 -16.15 2.87 3.39
C LEU A 25 -16.60 4.15 4.13
N LYS A 26 -17.92 4.30 4.34
CA LYS A 26 -18.46 5.43 5.09
C LYS A 26 -18.12 5.35 6.58
N SER A 27 -18.33 4.20 7.22
CA SER A 27 -18.19 4.06 8.67
C SER A 27 -16.74 3.94 9.16
N SER A 28 -15.87 3.31 8.36
CA SER A 28 -14.49 3.01 8.75
C SER A 28 -13.46 3.95 8.12
N GLU A 29 -13.75 4.48 6.92
CA GLU A 29 -12.79 5.28 6.16
C GLU A 29 -13.27 6.72 5.90
N ASN A 30 -14.48 7.07 6.35
CA ASN A 30 -15.11 8.38 6.14
C ASN A 30 -15.20 8.78 4.65
N ILE A 31 -15.48 7.82 3.76
CA ILE A 31 -15.65 8.06 2.33
C ILE A 31 -17.15 8.06 2.00
N TYR A 32 -17.65 9.19 1.52
CA TYR A 32 -19.09 9.45 1.34
C TYR A 32 -19.50 9.51 -0.12
N GLU A 33 -18.62 10.03 -0.99
CA GLU A 33 -18.91 10.28 -2.39
C GLU A 33 -17.95 9.52 -3.30
N TYR A 34 -18.45 9.12 -4.47
CA TYR A 34 -17.72 8.29 -5.41
C TYR A 34 -17.94 8.77 -6.83
N GLU A 35 -16.88 8.94 -7.58
CA GLU A 35 -16.92 9.22 -9.00
C GLU A 35 -16.01 8.25 -9.74
N VAL A 36 -16.52 7.61 -10.80
CA VAL A 36 -15.71 6.75 -11.68
C VAL A 36 -15.62 7.40 -13.05
N LYS A 37 -14.41 7.67 -13.49
CA LYS A 37 -14.12 8.30 -14.79
C LYS A 37 -13.53 7.30 -15.77
N ASN A 38 -13.84 7.46 -17.06
CA ASN A 38 -13.27 6.68 -18.16
C ASN A 38 -13.51 5.17 -18.10
N GLN A 39 -14.50 4.69 -17.35
CA GLN A 39 -14.86 3.27 -17.23
C GLN A 39 -15.14 2.59 -18.57
N HIS A 40 -15.58 3.37 -19.59
CA HIS A 40 -15.83 2.89 -20.94
C HIS A 40 -14.59 2.20 -21.58
N ARG A 41 -13.38 2.57 -21.16
CA ARG A 41 -12.13 1.95 -21.65
C ARG A 41 -11.97 0.51 -21.18
N ILE A 42 -12.30 0.26 -19.89
CA ILE A 42 -12.31 -1.11 -19.34
C ILE A 42 -13.45 -1.90 -19.96
N GLN A 43 -14.64 -1.30 -20.06
CA GLN A 43 -15.79 -1.94 -20.67
C GLN A 43 -15.49 -2.39 -22.12
N ALA A 44 -14.89 -1.53 -22.94
CA ALA A 44 -14.51 -1.87 -24.30
C ALA A 44 -13.51 -3.06 -24.36
N SER A 45 -12.63 -3.18 -23.38
CA SER A 45 -11.71 -4.33 -23.31
C SER A 45 -12.44 -5.62 -22.93
N LEU A 46 -13.40 -5.55 -22.00
CA LEU A 46 -14.23 -6.69 -21.60
C LEU A 46 -15.13 -7.15 -22.75
N ASP A 47 -15.79 -6.22 -23.44
CA ASP A 47 -16.67 -6.50 -24.58
C ASP A 47 -15.91 -7.12 -25.77
N ALA A 48 -14.64 -6.75 -25.95
CA ALA A 48 -13.75 -7.35 -26.92
C ALA A 48 -13.19 -8.73 -26.50
N GLY A 49 -13.61 -9.30 -25.37
CA GLY A 49 -13.16 -10.59 -24.84
C GLY A 49 -11.71 -10.59 -24.36
N HIS A 50 -11.16 -9.42 -24.03
CA HIS A 50 -9.83 -9.31 -23.47
C HIS A 50 -9.83 -9.64 -21.98
N SER A 51 -8.73 -10.19 -21.49
CA SER A 51 -8.51 -10.28 -20.05
C SER A 51 -8.00 -8.95 -19.52
N VAL A 52 -8.53 -8.51 -18.39
CA VAL A 52 -8.21 -7.21 -17.81
C VAL A 52 -7.41 -7.37 -16.54
N LEU A 53 -6.25 -6.70 -16.49
CA LEU A 53 -5.46 -6.47 -15.31
C LEU A 53 -5.61 -4.99 -14.94
N VAL A 54 -6.17 -4.70 -13.78
CA VAL A 54 -6.24 -3.37 -13.19
C VAL A 54 -4.98 -3.15 -12.37
N ALA A 55 -4.17 -2.16 -12.74
CA ALA A 55 -2.99 -1.73 -12.00
C ALA A 55 -3.31 -0.41 -11.29
N GLY A 56 -3.66 -0.49 -10.00
CA GLY A 56 -4.04 0.67 -9.19
C GLY A 56 -2.86 1.29 -8.46
N ASN A 57 -2.83 2.64 -8.29
CA ASN A 57 -2.02 3.22 -7.24
C ASN A 57 -2.59 2.82 -5.87
N HIS A 58 -1.80 2.92 -4.81
CA HIS A 58 -2.22 2.48 -3.48
C HIS A 58 -2.08 3.60 -2.45
N CYS A 59 -3.09 4.49 -2.41
CA CYS A 59 -3.10 5.68 -1.56
C CYS A 59 -3.55 5.38 -0.13
N ARG A 60 -4.54 4.48 0.04
CA ARG A 60 -5.18 4.23 1.33
C ARG A 60 -5.53 2.75 1.53
N ASN A 61 -5.75 2.37 2.78
CA ASN A 61 -6.32 1.07 3.13
C ASN A 61 -7.70 0.82 2.50
N ALA A 62 -8.42 1.89 2.17
CA ALA A 62 -9.73 1.86 1.55
C ALA A 62 -9.72 1.38 0.07
N ASP A 63 -8.61 1.50 -0.65
CA ASP A 63 -8.54 1.26 -2.11
C ASP A 63 -9.08 -0.12 -2.52
N PRO A 64 -8.78 -1.23 -1.80
CA PRO A 64 -9.32 -2.55 -2.12
C PRO A 64 -10.84 -2.67 -2.01
N MET A 65 -11.48 -1.79 -1.24
CA MET A 65 -12.94 -1.71 -1.16
C MET A 65 -13.49 -0.67 -2.13
N ALA A 66 -12.79 0.45 -2.31
CA ALA A 66 -13.18 1.52 -3.24
C ALA A 66 -13.20 1.06 -4.70
N ILE A 67 -12.33 0.10 -5.09
CA ILE A 67 -12.39 -0.52 -6.43
C ILE A 67 -13.75 -1.14 -6.74
N GLY A 68 -14.53 -1.47 -5.71
CA GLY A 68 -15.91 -1.98 -5.84
C GLY A 68 -16.80 -1.08 -6.69
N GLU A 69 -16.59 0.23 -6.66
CA GLU A 69 -17.33 1.18 -7.51
C GLU A 69 -17.04 0.96 -9.00
N LEU A 70 -15.78 0.82 -9.36
CA LEU A 70 -15.39 0.51 -10.73
C LEU A 70 -15.98 -0.82 -11.17
N LEU A 71 -15.86 -1.88 -10.34
CA LEU A 71 -16.36 -3.22 -10.63
C LEU A 71 -17.89 -3.22 -10.81
N TYR A 72 -18.61 -2.46 -9.99
CA TYR A 72 -20.05 -2.29 -10.08
C TYR A 72 -20.46 -1.62 -11.40
N VAL A 73 -19.79 -0.50 -11.76
CA VAL A 73 -20.12 0.26 -12.99
C VAL A 73 -19.86 -0.54 -14.27
N VAL A 74 -18.77 -1.33 -14.30
CA VAL A 74 -18.46 -2.20 -15.45
C VAL A 74 -19.13 -3.57 -15.36
N ASN A 75 -20.03 -3.77 -14.41
CA ASN A 75 -20.76 -5.03 -14.16
C ASN A 75 -19.87 -6.27 -14.22
N SER A 76 -18.76 -6.23 -13.49
CA SER A 76 -17.78 -7.31 -13.52
C SER A 76 -17.23 -7.62 -12.11
N TYR A 77 -16.57 -8.77 -11.98
CA TYR A 77 -15.91 -9.21 -10.76
C TYR A 77 -14.40 -9.30 -10.95
N ALA A 78 -13.68 -9.16 -9.86
CA ALA A 78 -12.22 -9.29 -9.88
C ALA A 78 -11.72 -10.22 -8.78
N TYR A 79 -10.50 -10.73 -8.98
CA TYR A 79 -9.68 -11.22 -7.91
C TYR A 79 -8.67 -10.13 -7.51
N LEU A 80 -8.45 -9.96 -6.21
CA LEU A 80 -7.55 -8.96 -5.65
C LEU A 80 -6.34 -9.63 -5.00
N MET A 81 -5.16 -9.14 -5.30
CA MET A 81 -3.94 -9.61 -4.63
C MET A 81 -3.79 -8.89 -3.29
N ALA A 82 -3.85 -9.62 -2.19
CA ALA A 82 -3.79 -9.10 -0.83
C ALA A 82 -2.64 -9.72 -0.03
N SER A 83 -2.02 -8.94 0.84
CA SER A 83 -0.92 -9.44 1.67
C SER A 83 -1.38 -10.52 2.63
N TRP A 84 -0.56 -11.59 2.81
CA TRP A 84 -0.88 -12.75 3.62
C TRP A 84 -1.19 -12.42 5.10
N HIS A 85 -0.59 -11.38 5.66
CA HIS A 85 -0.83 -11.01 7.05
C HIS A 85 -2.24 -10.47 7.31
N LEU A 86 -2.96 -10.00 6.29
CA LEU A 86 -4.37 -9.63 6.45
C LEU A 86 -5.25 -10.83 6.81
N TYR A 87 -4.82 -12.04 6.45
CA TYR A 87 -5.51 -13.29 6.78
C TYR A 87 -5.17 -13.83 8.17
N ASN A 88 -4.23 -13.19 8.88
CA ASN A 88 -3.80 -13.59 10.22
C ASN A 88 -4.25 -12.60 11.32
N GLN A 89 -5.02 -11.58 10.97
CA GLN A 89 -5.50 -10.61 11.95
C GLN A 89 -6.61 -11.21 12.83
N ASP A 90 -7.66 -11.69 12.20
CA ASP A 90 -8.76 -12.42 12.85
C ASP A 90 -9.48 -13.32 11.83
N ALA A 91 -10.21 -14.31 12.35
CA ALA A 91 -10.86 -15.31 11.52
C ALA A 91 -12.00 -14.76 10.66
N PHE A 92 -12.75 -13.76 11.17
CA PHE A 92 -13.86 -13.16 10.44
C PHE A 92 -13.37 -12.30 9.29
N SER A 93 -12.37 -11.44 9.52
CA SER A 93 -11.74 -10.63 8.47
C SER A 93 -11.10 -11.51 7.40
N ALA A 94 -10.37 -12.56 7.80
CA ALA A 94 -9.78 -13.53 6.87
C ALA A 94 -10.85 -14.22 5.99
N TRP A 95 -11.97 -14.64 6.61
CA TRP A 95 -13.09 -15.25 5.91
C TRP A 95 -13.73 -14.24 4.94
N MET A 96 -14.00 -13.01 5.40
CA MET A 96 -14.61 -11.96 4.58
C MET A 96 -13.75 -11.60 3.37
N ILE A 97 -12.46 -11.29 3.58
CA ILE A 97 -11.51 -10.92 2.53
C ILE A 97 -11.44 -12.02 1.46
N LYS A 98 -11.35 -13.28 1.89
CA LYS A 98 -11.36 -14.44 0.99
C LYS A 98 -12.62 -14.51 0.14
N HIS A 99 -13.81 -14.30 0.75
CA HIS A 99 -15.09 -14.41 0.05
C HIS A 99 -15.41 -13.20 -0.83
N LEU A 100 -14.76 -12.05 -0.57
CA LEU A 100 -14.78 -10.88 -1.44
C LEU A 100 -13.86 -10.99 -2.67
N GLY A 101 -13.15 -12.10 -2.81
CA GLY A 101 -12.35 -12.39 -4.01
C GLY A 101 -10.86 -12.10 -3.85
N ALA A 102 -10.39 -11.80 -2.65
CA ALA A 102 -8.98 -11.62 -2.44
C ALA A 102 -8.25 -12.97 -2.27
N PHE A 103 -7.01 -13.05 -2.78
CA PHE A 103 -6.09 -14.16 -2.58
C PHE A 103 -4.79 -13.66 -1.93
N SER A 104 -4.19 -14.53 -1.13
CA SER A 104 -2.98 -14.14 -0.40
C SER A 104 -1.74 -14.09 -1.28
N ILE A 105 -0.85 -13.14 -1.00
CA ILE A 105 0.53 -13.13 -1.49
C ILE A 105 1.49 -13.01 -0.30
N ASN A 106 2.50 -13.87 -0.27
CA ASN A 106 3.63 -13.68 0.61
C ASN A 106 4.65 -12.76 -0.06
N ARG A 107 4.91 -11.61 0.56
CA ARG A 107 5.83 -10.58 0.05
C ARG A 107 7.28 -10.81 0.48
N GLU A 108 7.52 -11.75 1.40
CA GLU A 108 8.83 -12.07 1.97
C GLU A 108 9.65 -13.02 1.06
N GLY A 109 9.26 -13.14 -0.20
CA GLY A 109 9.93 -13.96 -1.20
C GLY A 109 9.12 -14.12 -2.47
N MET A 110 9.54 -15.04 -3.35
CA MET A 110 8.81 -15.35 -4.58
C MET A 110 7.64 -16.30 -4.28
N ASP A 111 6.43 -15.77 -4.17
CA ASP A 111 5.22 -16.58 -4.02
C ASP A 111 4.75 -17.16 -5.37
N LYS A 112 5.28 -18.35 -5.67
CA LYS A 112 4.95 -19.07 -6.92
C LYS A 112 3.45 -19.40 -7.03
N GLN A 113 2.74 -19.61 -5.91
CA GLN A 113 1.31 -19.95 -5.93
C GLN A 113 0.48 -18.72 -6.27
N ALA A 114 0.74 -17.58 -5.66
CA ALA A 114 0.08 -16.32 -5.97
C ALA A 114 0.32 -15.89 -7.42
N ILE A 115 1.57 -15.97 -7.89
CA ILE A 115 1.94 -15.65 -9.28
C ILE A 115 1.22 -16.60 -10.26
N SER A 116 1.23 -17.90 -9.99
CA SER A 116 0.56 -18.89 -10.85
C SER A 116 -0.94 -18.69 -10.90
N PHE A 117 -1.58 -18.37 -9.76
CA PHE A 117 -3.00 -18.04 -9.67
C PHE A 117 -3.33 -16.78 -10.47
N SER A 118 -2.53 -15.72 -10.35
CA SER A 118 -2.68 -14.47 -11.09
C SER A 118 -2.59 -14.68 -12.60
N ILE A 119 -1.58 -15.43 -13.04
CA ILE A 119 -1.43 -15.78 -14.46
C ILE A 119 -2.63 -16.59 -14.95
N LYS A 120 -3.07 -17.60 -14.17
CA LYS A 120 -4.23 -18.41 -14.53
C LYS A 120 -5.51 -17.57 -14.62
N THR A 121 -5.75 -16.65 -13.71
CA THR A 121 -6.89 -15.71 -13.75
C THR A 121 -6.95 -14.95 -15.09
N LEU A 122 -5.82 -14.38 -15.52
CA LEU A 122 -5.74 -13.67 -16.78
C LEU A 122 -5.80 -14.61 -18.02
N VAL A 123 -5.37 -15.85 -17.90
CA VAL A 123 -5.50 -16.85 -18.98
C VAL A 123 -6.95 -17.25 -19.15
N ASP A 124 -7.65 -17.54 -18.07
CA ASP A 124 -9.06 -17.93 -18.07
C ASP A 124 -9.96 -16.76 -18.53
N GLY A 125 -9.64 -15.53 -18.14
CA GLY A 125 -10.37 -14.31 -18.54
C GLY A 125 -11.79 -14.17 -17.96
N GLU A 126 -12.17 -15.01 -17.00
CA GLU A 126 -13.51 -15.00 -16.38
C GLU A 126 -13.71 -13.85 -15.41
N ARG A 127 -12.64 -13.35 -14.83
CA ARG A 127 -12.61 -12.25 -13.86
C ARG A 127 -11.42 -11.34 -14.14
N MET A 128 -11.58 -10.08 -13.81
CA MET A 128 -10.46 -9.16 -13.80
C MET A 128 -9.48 -9.53 -12.68
N LEU A 129 -8.25 -9.09 -12.82
CA LEU A 129 -7.22 -9.17 -11.78
C LEU A 129 -6.86 -7.76 -11.33
N VAL A 130 -6.92 -7.49 -10.04
CA VAL A 130 -6.50 -6.21 -9.44
C VAL A 130 -5.19 -6.41 -8.71
N ILE A 131 -4.20 -5.61 -9.05
CA ILE A 131 -2.90 -5.55 -8.39
C ILE A 131 -2.58 -4.09 -8.10
N TYR A 132 -2.00 -3.84 -6.94
CA TYR A 132 -1.40 -2.57 -6.56
C TYR A 132 0.12 -2.70 -6.75
N PRO A 133 0.68 -2.25 -7.89
CA PRO A 133 2.07 -2.56 -8.25
C PRO A 133 3.12 -1.90 -7.36
N GLU A 134 2.76 -0.89 -6.60
CA GLU A 134 3.62 -0.27 -5.59
C GLU A 134 3.99 -1.25 -4.45
N GLY A 135 3.11 -2.18 -4.15
CA GLY A 135 3.31 -3.19 -3.10
C GLY A 135 3.28 -2.63 -1.67
N SER A 136 3.00 -1.36 -1.50
CA SER A 136 2.83 -0.67 -0.21
C SER A 136 1.87 0.51 -0.40
N ILE A 137 1.34 1.02 0.72
CA ILE A 137 0.44 2.18 0.71
C ILE A 137 1.29 3.45 0.72
N SER A 138 1.05 4.35 -0.22
CA SER A 138 1.80 5.62 -0.34
C SER A 138 1.34 6.67 0.67
N ARG A 139 0.09 6.59 1.12
CA ARG A 139 -0.59 7.60 1.95
C ARG A 139 -0.68 8.97 1.28
N SER A 140 -0.52 9.01 -0.03
CA SER A 140 -0.57 10.25 -0.81
C SER A 140 -1.31 10.03 -2.13
N ASN A 141 -2.07 11.04 -2.55
CA ASN A 141 -2.74 11.06 -3.86
C ASN A 141 -1.77 11.27 -5.02
N ASP A 142 -0.75 12.08 -4.79
CA ASP A 142 0.10 12.64 -5.84
C ASP A 142 1.50 11.99 -5.87
N PHE A 143 1.82 11.16 -4.88
CA PHE A 143 3.10 10.48 -4.78
C PHE A 143 2.94 8.98 -4.97
N MET A 144 3.56 8.43 -6.00
CA MET A 144 3.55 7.00 -6.29
C MET A 144 4.92 6.38 -5.98
N HIS A 145 4.90 5.23 -5.34
CA HIS A 145 6.10 4.43 -5.15
C HIS A 145 6.53 3.75 -6.45
N PRO A 146 7.82 3.38 -6.58
CA PRO A 146 8.28 2.60 -7.71
C PRO A 146 7.51 1.28 -7.86
N PHE A 147 7.14 0.95 -9.09
CA PHE A 147 6.37 -0.24 -9.38
C PHE A 147 7.21 -1.50 -9.34
N LEU A 148 6.67 -2.54 -8.73
CA LEU A 148 7.27 -3.87 -8.72
C LEU A 148 7.11 -4.57 -10.07
N ASP A 149 8.16 -5.23 -10.55
CA ASP A 149 8.21 -5.94 -11.84
C ASP A 149 7.19 -7.07 -11.99
N GLY A 150 6.68 -7.59 -10.86
CA GLY A 150 5.75 -8.71 -10.80
C GLY A 150 4.50 -8.52 -11.65
N THR A 151 3.96 -7.32 -11.69
CA THR A 151 2.76 -6.98 -12.48
C THR A 151 3.00 -7.17 -13.97
N GLY A 152 4.10 -6.64 -14.48
CA GLY A 152 4.50 -6.80 -15.88
C GLY A 152 4.83 -8.25 -16.24
N PHE A 153 5.48 -8.98 -15.34
CA PHE A 153 5.77 -10.39 -15.50
C PHE A 153 4.50 -11.25 -15.63
N ILE A 154 3.52 -11.04 -14.73
CA ILE A 154 2.23 -11.74 -14.73
C ILE A 154 1.49 -11.50 -16.04
N ALA A 155 1.36 -10.23 -16.46
CA ALA A 155 0.66 -9.87 -17.70
C ALA A 155 1.31 -10.49 -18.95
N ARG A 156 2.63 -10.38 -19.08
CA ARG A 156 3.37 -10.98 -20.22
C ARG A 156 3.26 -12.50 -20.26
N SER A 157 3.36 -13.14 -19.08
CA SER A 157 3.25 -14.60 -18.98
C SER A 157 1.85 -15.09 -19.34
N ALA A 158 0.81 -14.40 -18.90
CA ALA A 158 -0.58 -14.70 -19.24
C ALA A 158 -0.83 -14.51 -20.75
N ALA A 159 -0.37 -13.41 -21.33
CA ALA A 159 -0.52 -13.13 -22.76
C ALA A 159 0.13 -14.21 -23.64
N ARG A 160 1.35 -14.66 -23.28
CA ARG A 160 2.03 -15.77 -23.97
C ARG A 160 1.25 -17.08 -23.89
N LYS A 161 0.68 -17.41 -22.70
CA LYS A 161 -0.13 -18.62 -22.52
C LYS A 161 -1.44 -18.55 -23.30
N ARG A 162 -2.15 -17.43 -23.29
CA ARG A 162 -3.38 -17.24 -24.08
C ARG A 162 -3.10 -17.45 -25.59
N LYS A 163 -2.04 -16.85 -26.12
CA LYS A 163 -1.65 -17.00 -27.51
C LYS A 163 -1.38 -18.46 -27.90
N LYS A 164 -0.72 -19.24 -27.02
CA LYS A 164 -0.48 -20.67 -27.26
C LYS A 164 -1.77 -21.48 -27.25
N LEU A 165 -2.66 -21.27 -26.27
CA LEU A 165 -3.92 -22.02 -26.16
C LEU A 165 -4.86 -21.78 -27.32
N ALA A 166 -4.85 -20.60 -27.91
CA ALA A 166 -5.69 -20.25 -29.05
C ALA A 166 -5.18 -20.76 -30.40
N GLY A 167 -4.07 -21.49 -30.46
CA GLY A 167 -3.49 -21.93 -31.73
C GLY A 167 -3.17 -20.80 -32.70
N GLY A 168 -2.88 -19.61 -32.21
CA GLY A 168 -2.66 -18.39 -32.99
C GLY A 168 -3.92 -17.64 -33.42
N LYS A 169 -5.13 -18.17 -33.18
CA LYS A 169 -6.40 -17.44 -33.39
C LYS A 169 -6.59 -16.34 -32.32
N ASN A 170 -7.47 -15.38 -32.59
CA ASN A 170 -7.70 -14.21 -31.74
C ASN A 170 -8.34 -14.62 -30.40
N SER A 171 -7.51 -14.97 -29.42
CA SER A 171 -7.93 -15.42 -28.07
C SER A 171 -8.23 -14.28 -27.12
N GLY A 172 -8.33 -13.06 -27.62
CA GLY A 172 -8.31 -11.85 -26.81
C GLY A 172 -6.91 -11.54 -26.26
N LYS A 173 -6.67 -10.29 -25.95
CA LYS A 173 -5.41 -9.79 -25.39
C LYS A 173 -5.47 -9.79 -23.85
N VAL A 174 -4.34 -9.63 -23.21
CA VAL A 174 -4.25 -9.19 -21.81
C VAL A 174 -4.05 -7.68 -21.83
N MET A 175 -5.03 -6.95 -21.33
CA MET A 175 -5.02 -5.48 -21.27
C MET A 175 -4.68 -5.04 -19.85
N ILE A 176 -3.69 -4.16 -19.73
CA ILE A 176 -3.38 -3.51 -18.45
C ILE A 176 -4.06 -2.15 -18.45
N HIS A 177 -4.94 -1.93 -17.49
CA HIS A 177 -5.58 -0.65 -17.27
C HIS A 177 -5.00 -0.02 -16.00
N PRO A 178 -4.21 1.07 -16.13
CA PRO A 178 -3.86 1.88 -14.98
C PRO A 178 -5.12 2.55 -14.43
N VAL A 179 -5.32 2.45 -13.12
CA VAL A 179 -6.44 3.06 -12.41
C VAL A 179 -5.87 3.90 -11.29
N THR A 180 -6.27 5.16 -11.22
CA THR A 180 -5.84 6.07 -10.17
C THR A 180 -6.96 6.30 -9.18
N PHE A 181 -6.71 5.99 -7.92
CA PHE A 181 -7.51 6.45 -6.80
C PHE A 181 -7.04 7.85 -6.43
N ARG A 182 -8.01 8.73 -6.22
CA ARG A 182 -7.77 10.08 -5.72
C ARG A 182 -8.83 10.44 -4.70
N TYR A 183 -8.39 10.83 -3.53
CA TYR A 183 -9.25 11.20 -2.42
C TYR A 183 -9.28 12.72 -2.28
N HIS A 184 -10.47 13.29 -2.18
CA HIS A 184 -10.67 14.72 -1.94
C HIS A 184 -11.21 14.92 -0.53
N PHE A 185 -10.60 15.85 0.17
CA PHE A 185 -11.05 16.21 1.51
C PHE A 185 -12.27 17.13 1.43
N ILE A 186 -13.35 16.73 2.10
CA ILE A 186 -14.63 17.46 2.11
C ILE A 186 -15.03 17.96 3.51
N GLY A 187 -14.18 17.79 4.50
CA GLY A 187 -14.42 18.21 5.89
C GLY A 187 -14.06 19.67 6.17
N ALA A 188 -14.21 20.04 7.44
CA ALA A 188 -13.78 21.36 7.95
C ALA A 188 -12.25 21.39 8.08
N PHE A 189 -11.57 21.75 7.00
CA PHE A 189 -10.13 21.63 6.84
C PHE A 189 -9.32 22.21 8.00
N HIS A 190 -9.54 23.51 8.33
CA HIS A 190 -8.79 24.14 9.41
C HIS A 190 -9.05 23.52 10.79
N THR A 191 -10.28 23.10 11.05
CA THR A 191 -10.63 22.40 12.30
C THR A 191 -9.91 21.08 12.43
N CYS A 192 -9.90 20.27 11.35
CA CYS A 192 -9.19 18.99 11.34
C CYS A 192 -7.69 19.16 11.50
N CYS A 193 -7.07 20.09 10.74
CA CYS A 193 -5.64 20.36 10.87
C CYS A 193 -5.27 20.83 12.28
N ASN A 194 -6.04 21.76 12.86
CA ASN A 194 -5.78 22.24 14.21
C ASN A 194 -5.90 21.13 15.27
N HIS A 195 -6.89 20.25 15.12
CA HIS A 195 -7.04 19.11 16.01
C HIS A 195 -5.84 18.14 15.89
N SER A 196 -5.49 17.73 14.68
CA SER A 196 -4.38 16.79 14.44
C SER A 196 -3.04 17.36 14.91
N LEU A 197 -2.76 18.63 14.61
CA LEU A 197 -1.54 19.29 15.08
C LEU A 197 -1.51 19.40 16.60
N GLY A 198 -2.65 19.71 17.25
CA GLY A 198 -2.72 19.74 18.70
C GLY A 198 -2.42 18.38 19.37
N VAL A 199 -2.84 17.28 18.73
CA VAL A 199 -2.47 15.91 19.18
C VAL A 199 -0.97 15.66 19.05
N LEU A 200 -0.36 16.04 17.91
CA LEU A 200 1.08 15.86 17.67
C LEU A 200 1.92 16.76 18.60
N GLU A 201 1.52 18.00 18.81
CA GLU A 201 2.18 18.92 19.74
C GLU A 201 2.11 18.40 21.17
N SER A 202 0.95 17.87 21.58
CA SER A 202 0.78 17.23 22.89
C SER A 202 1.69 15.99 23.05
N HIS A 203 1.88 15.20 21.98
CA HIS A 203 2.84 14.09 21.97
C HIS A 203 4.28 14.58 22.22
N LEU A 204 4.63 15.72 21.64
CA LEU A 204 5.93 16.37 21.86
C LEU A 204 6.02 17.14 23.20
N ASN A 205 5.01 17.06 24.05
CA ASN A 205 4.89 17.84 25.30
C ASN A 205 4.92 19.36 25.07
N TRP A 206 4.38 19.81 23.94
CA TRP A 206 4.27 21.23 23.61
C TRP A 206 2.86 21.76 23.87
N GLU A 207 2.76 23.03 24.24
CA GLU A 207 1.49 23.76 24.19
C GLU A 207 1.07 24.00 22.73
N PRO A 208 -0.25 23.98 22.44
CA PRO A 208 -0.75 24.17 21.08
C PRO A 208 -0.30 25.50 20.46
N GLN A 209 0.43 25.44 19.35
CA GLN A 209 1.02 26.60 18.68
C GLN A 209 0.01 27.30 17.73
N THR A 210 -1.19 27.57 18.21
CA THR A 210 -2.32 28.10 17.39
C THR A 210 -2.10 29.52 16.86
N ASN A 211 -1.08 30.23 17.34
CA ASN A 211 -0.67 31.55 16.91
C ASN A 211 0.21 31.54 15.64
N LEU A 212 0.73 30.36 15.25
CA LEU A 212 1.55 30.21 14.05
C LEU A 212 0.70 30.02 12.80
N PRO A 213 1.15 30.50 11.63
CA PRO A 213 0.60 30.11 10.34
C PRO A 213 0.64 28.57 10.15
N LEU A 214 -0.39 28.00 9.52
CA LEU A 214 -0.57 26.55 9.45
C LEU A 214 0.68 25.80 8.91
N LEU A 215 1.27 26.27 7.83
CA LEU A 215 2.46 25.61 7.24
C LEU A 215 3.69 25.71 8.12
N GLU A 216 3.88 26.83 8.82
CA GLU A 216 4.97 27.00 9.76
C GLU A 216 4.80 26.07 10.97
N ARG A 217 3.55 25.95 11.46
CA ARG A 217 3.22 25.03 12.55
C ARG A 217 3.45 23.58 12.17
N ILE A 218 3.08 23.16 10.94
CA ILE A 218 3.37 21.82 10.39
C ILE A 218 4.88 21.59 10.33
N GLY A 219 5.65 22.53 9.77
CA GLY A 219 7.11 22.43 9.70
C GLY A 219 7.74 22.24 11.09
N LYS A 220 7.29 23.04 12.07
CA LYS A 220 7.79 22.95 13.44
C LYS A 220 7.49 21.59 14.08
N VAL A 221 6.28 21.06 13.90
CA VAL A 221 5.91 19.72 14.38
C VAL A 221 6.74 18.64 13.68
N ALA A 222 6.92 18.73 12.37
CA ALA A 222 7.74 17.79 11.60
C ALA A 222 9.20 17.78 12.08
N GLU A 223 9.78 18.93 12.39
CA GLU A 223 11.10 19.04 13.00
C GLU A 223 11.18 18.38 14.36
N GLY A 224 10.19 18.65 15.23
CA GLY A 224 10.15 18.03 16.56
C GLY A 224 10.05 16.51 16.51
N LEU A 225 9.20 15.97 15.64
CA LEU A 225 9.07 14.52 15.45
C LEU A 225 10.34 13.89 14.84
N LEU A 226 11.02 14.60 13.96
CA LEU A 226 12.29 14.13 13.40
C LEU A 226 13.39 14.12 14.46
N ALA A 227 13.51 15.20 15.24
CA ALA A 227 14.46 15.30 16.35
C ALA A 227 14.23 14.20 17.42
N GLU A 228 12.97 13.91 17.76
CA GLU A 228 12.62 12.79 18.66
C GLU A 228 13.18 11.46 18.13
N ARG A 229 13.06 11.18 16.81
CA ARG A 229 13.61 9.96 16.22
C ARG A 229 15.11 9.97 16.17
N GLU A 230 15.74 11.08 15.85
CA GLU A 230 17.20 11.23 15.88
C GLU A 230 17.76 10.98 17.29
N LEU A 231 17.18 11.59 18.30
CA LEU A 231 17.59 11.33 19.70
C LEU A 231 17.45 9.85 20.06
N ALA A 232 16.37 9.20 19.64
CA ALA A 232 16.12 7.79 19.95
C ALA A 232 17.11 6.83 19.26
N TYR A 233 17.52 7.12 18.02
CA TYR A 233 18.36 6.21 17.24
C TYR A 233 19.82 6.64 17.13
N LEU A 234 20.11 7.95 17.07
CA LEU A 234 21.46 8.50 16.91
C LEU A 234 22.04 8.99 18.23
N GLY A 235 21.21 9.26 19.23
CA GLY A 235 21.60 9.83 20.52
C GLY A 235 21.75 11.35 20.52
N GLU A 236 21.64 12.01 19.37
CA GLU A 236 21.74 13.45 19.20
C GLU A 236 20.94 13.91 17.98
N GLU A 237 20.59 15.18 17.92
CA GLU A 237 19.96 15.78 16.75
C GLU A 237 21.00 16.01 15.64
N SER A 238 20.65 15.64 14.41
CA SER A 238 21.50 15.85 13.24
C SER A 238 21.40 17.30 12.76
N SER A 239 22.47 17.82 12.19
CA SER A 239 22.50 19.11 11.49
C SER A 239 22.14 18.96 10.03
N GLY A 240 21.58 20.02 9.41
CA GLY A 240 21.26 20.04 7.98
C GLY A 240 19.78 20.17 7.70
N GLY A 241 19.40 20.00 6.44
CA GLY A 241 18.01 20.04 6.00
C GLY A 241 17.29 18.69 6.21
N TYR A 242 15.98 18.67 5.95
CA TYR A 242 15.16 17.45 6.13
C TYR A 242 15.70 16.23 5.38
N TYR A 243 16.19 16.41 4.16
CA TYR A 243 16.70 15.30 3.35
C TYR A 243 17.94 14.65 3.95
N GLU A 244 18.92 15.47 4.34
CA GLU A 244 20.18 15.01 4.92
C GLU A 244 19.94 14.32 6.27
N ARG A 245 19.07 14.90 7.11
CA ARG A 245 18.71 14.35 8.43
C ARG A 245 17.95 13.01 8.30
N ILE A 246 16.95 12.94 7.42
CA ILE A 246 16.20 11.71 7.16
C ILE A 246 17.14 10.63 6.57
N GLU A 247 18.04 10.99 5.65
CA GLU A 247 19.00 10.05 5.08
C GLU A 247 19.95 9.50 6.12
N ALA A 248 20.47 10.35 7.01
CA ALA A 248 21.34 9.92 8.11
C ALA A 248 20.64 8.90 9.01
N LEU A 249 19.38 9.14 9.36
CA LEU A 249 18.56 8.23 10.17
C LEU A 249 18.31 6.89 9.44
N ILE A 250 17.96 6.93 8.15
CA ILE A 250 17.77 5.74 7.31
C ILE A 250 19.06 4.90 7.27
N VAL A 251 20.18 5.54 6.97
CA VAL A 251 21.50 4.87 6.85
C VAL A 251 21.88 4.23 8.17
N HIS A 252 21.70 4.94 9.30
CA HIS A 252 22.01 4.41 10.62
C HIS A 252 21.19 3.15 10.93
N ILE A 253 19.87 3.24 10.83
CA ILE A 253 18.97 2.12 11.15
C ILE A 253 19.27 0.92 10.25
N LEU A 254 19.39 1.12 8.92
CA LEU A 254 19.71 0.03 8.00
C LEU A 254 21.06 -0.62 8.30
N THR A 255 22.07 0.18 8.61
CA THR A 255 23.39 -0.34 8.96
C THR A 255 23.31 -1.28 10.17
N GLN A 256 22.62 -0.87 11.24
CA GLN A 256 22.46 -1.70 12.43
C GLN A 256 21.71 -3.00 12.10
N GLN A 257 20.63 -2.92 11.36
CA GLN A 257 19.82 -4.08 10.99
C GLN A 257 20.58 -5.04 10.07
N GLU A 258 21.37 -4.53 9.12
CA GLU A 258 22.18 -5.35 8.22
C GLU A 258 23.34 -6.03 8.94
N LEU A 259 24.02 -5.35 9.84
CA LEU A 259 25.04 -5.96 10.68
C LEU A 259 24.48 -7.08 11.55
N LYS A 260 23.31 -6.83 12.17
CA LYS A 260 22.62 -7.84 13.00
C LYS A 260 22.23 -9.08 12.21
N TRP A 261 21.63 -8.92 11.03
CA TRP A 261 20.98 -10.01 10.31
C TRP A 261 21.80 -10.62 9.18
N LYS A 262 22.80 -9.90 8.66
CA LYS A 262 23.65 -10.34 7.54
C LYS A 262 25.15 -10.32 7.86
N GLY A 263 25.54 -9.71 8.96
CA GLY A 263 26.93 -9.55 9.34
C GLY A 263 27.73 -8.53 8.52
N SER A 264 27.11 -7.86 7.54
CA SER A 264 27.77 -6.86 6.71
C SER A 264 26.79 -5.85 6.12
N VAL A 265 27.23 -4.59 6.00
CA VAL A 265 26.46 -3.50 5.39
C VAL A 265 26.34 -3.74 3.89
N GLN A 266 25.15 -3.54 3.34
CA GLN A 266 24.87 -3.71 1.93
C GLN A 266 24.95 -2.36 1.18
N SER A 267 25.16 -2.41 -0.13
CA SER A 267 25.10 -1.25 -1.02
C SER A 267 23.83 -1.21 -1.84
N GLY A 268 23.51 -0.06 -2.43
CA GLY A 268 22.35 0.14 -3.32
C GLY A 268 21.17 0.77 -2.61
N ASP A 269 20.02 0.80 -3.31
CA ASP A 269 18.82 1.49 -2.89
C ASP A 269 18.26 0.95 -1.57
N TYR A 270 17.70 1.83 -0.73
CA TYR A 270 17.22 1.49 0.61
C TYR A 270 16.07 0.49 0.62
N ILE A 271 15.10 0.62 -0.28
CA ILE A 271 13.93 -0.26 -0.31
C ILE A 271 14.26 -1.72 -0.64
N PRO A 272 15.11 -2.04 -1.65
CA PRO A 272 15.62 -3.40 -1.84
C PRO A 272 16.36 -3.96 -0.62
N ARG A 273 17.14 -3.12 0.07
CA ARG A 273 17.85 -3.49 1.31
C ARG A 273 16.87 -3.88 2.41
N VAL A 274 15.86 -3.05 2.70
CA VAL A 274 14.77 -3.36 3.64
C VAL A 274 14.09 -4.69 3.27
N LYS A 275 13.72 -4.86 2.00
CA LYS A 275 13.06 -6.09 1.52
C LYS A 275 13.92 -7.34 1.70
N SER A 276 15.23 -7.23 1.64
CA SER A 276 16.15 -8.35 1.79
C SER A 276 16.34 -8.81 3.24
N LEU A 277 16.00 -7.97 4.23
CA LEU A 277 16.08 -8.28 5.67
C LEU A 277 14.79 -8.97 6.17
N ARG A 278 13.62 -8.57 5.68
CA ARG A 278 12.34 -9.13 6.13
C ARG A 278 12.24 -10.66 6.08
N PRO A 279 12.72 -11.36 5.02
CA PRO A 279 12.72 -12.83 4.96
C PRO A 279 13.58 -13.51 6.02
N LEU A 280 14.52 -12.80 6.64
CA LEU A 280 15.36 -13.33 7.72
C LEU A 280 14.65 -13.20 9.08
N ILE A 281 13.82 -12.18 9.26
CA ILE A 281 13.19 -11.82 10.53
C ILE A 281 11.83 -12.52 10.71
N VAL A 282 10.98 -12.47 9.69
CA VAL A 282 9.56 -12.86 9.76
C VAL A 282 9.30 -14.34 9.99
N PRO A 283 10.01 -15.30 9.35
CA PRO A 283 9.60 -16.70 9.35
C PRO A 283 9.47 -17.34 10.73
N ASP A 284 10.36 -17.06 11.65
CA ASP A 284 10.35 -17.67 12.98
C ASP A 284 9.33 -17.02 13.92
N LEU A 285 9.07 -15.70 13.73
CA LEU A 285 7.95 -15.03 14.39
C LEU A 285 6.60 -15.71 14.06
N THR A 286 6.42 -16.08 12.78
CA THR A 286 5.16 -16.68 12.33
C THR A 286 5.00 -18.15 12.73
N LYS A 287 6.10 -18.85 13.00
CA LYS A 287 6.06 -20.23 13.49
C LYS A 287 5.73 -20.34 14.99
N GLY A 288 5.84 -19.23 15.74
CA GLY A 288 5.59 -19.21 17.17
C GLY A 288 6.56 -20.06 17.99
N ILE A 289 7.80 -20.24 17.51
CA ILE A 289 8.84 -21.06 18.14
C ILE A 289 9.84 -20.25 18.97
N LEU A 290 9.69 -18.93 18.99
CA LEU A 290 10.57 -18.01 19.68
C LEU A 290 10.10 -17.78 21.12
N ASP A 291 11.05 -17.56 22.03
CA ASP A 291 10.72 -17.00 23.34
C ASP A 291 10.24 -15.55 23.24
N ASP A 292 9.66 -15.03 24.32
CA ASP A 292 9.05 -13.71 24.35
C ASP A 292 10.06 -12.59 24.10
N GLN A 293 11.31 -12.74 24.55
CA GLN A 293 12.36 -11.75 24.40
C GLN A 293 12.83 -11.66 22.95
N GLU A 294 13.11 -12.81 22.33
CA GLU A 294 13.51 -12.87 20.92
C GLU A 294 12.36 -12.40 20.02
N ALA A 295 11.12 -12.79 20.32
CA ALA A 295 9.94 -12.35 19.59
C ALA A 295 9.75 -10.81 19.69
N ALA A 296 10.00 -10.22 20.86
CA ALA A 296 9.96 -8.77 21.05
C ALA A 296 11.07 -8.07 20.27
N SER A 297 12.30 -8.60 20.32
CA SER A 297 13.45 -8.07 19.55
C SER A 297 13.16 -8.05 18.05
N ARG A 298 12.63 -9.14 17.49
CA ARG A 298 12.29 -9.21 16.04
C ARG A 298 11.12 -8.30 15.66
N ARG A 299 10.15 -8.10 16.55
CA ARG A 299 9.09 -7.11 16.32
C ARG A 299 9.66 -5.70 16.26
N GLN A 300 10.64 -5.37 17.12
CA GLN A 300 11.35 -4.10 17.06
C GLN A 300 12.12 -3.96 15.74
N ASP A 301 12.84 -4.98 15.31
CA ASP A 301 13.55 -4.96 14.01
C ASP A 301 12.60 -4.71 12.84
N LEU A 302 11.40 -5.32 12.86
CA LEU A 302 10.38 -5.05 11.83
C LEU A 302 9.81 -3.64 11.92
N TYR A 303 9.66 -3.09 13.12
CA TYR A 303 9.26 -1.71 13.32
C TYR A 303 10.31 -0.76 12.74
N ASP A 304 11.59 -0.98 13.02
CA ASP A 304 12.72 -0.21 12.48
C ASP A 304 12.74 -0.24 10.94
N LEU A 305 12.60 -1.42 10.34
CA LEU A 305 12.53 -1.55 8.88
C LEU A 305 11.29 -0.87 8.29
N ASN A 306 10.18 -0.85 9.01
CA ASN A 306 8.99 -0.13 8.59
C ASN A 306 9.19 1.38 8.69
N LEU A 307 9.86 1.86 9.73
CA LEU A 307 10.23 3.26 9.88
C LEU A 307 11.12 3.71 8.71
N VAL A 308 12.18 2.96 8.40
CA VAL A 308 13.03 3.23 7.22
C VAL A 308 12.19 3.33 5.94
N GLN A 309 11.27 2.39 5.73
CA GLN A 309 10.41 2.41 4.55
C GLN A 309 9.50 3.65 4.52
N GLN A 310 8.96 4.07 5.65
CA GLN A 310 8.14 5.29 5.75
C GLN A 310 8.98 6.54 5.47
N LEU A 311 10.18 6.63 6.05
CA LEU A 311 11.10 7.75 5.82
C LEU A 311 11.52 7.86 4.36
N CYS A 312 11.81 6.73 3.67
CA CYS A 312 12.11 6.71 2.24
C CYS A 312 10.98 7.28 1.37
N TYR A 313 9.75 7.18 1.84
CA TYR A 313 8.56 7.58 1.09
C TYR A 313 7.87 8.82 1.65
N TYR A 314 8.44 9.45 2.68
CA TYR A 314 7.89 10.66 3.24
C TYR A 314 8.01 11.81 2.22
N PRO A 315 6.91 12.54 1.93
CA PRO A 315 6.90 13.56 0.90
C PRO A 315 7.50 14.88 1.39
N VAL A 316 8.81 14.91 1.67
CA VAL A 316 9.56 16.09 2.16
C VAL A 316 9.29 17.34 1.30
N ASP A 317 9.07 17.15 0.00
CA ASP A 317 8.77 18.26 -0.93
C ASP A 317 7.50 19.03 -0.57
N TYR A 318 6.57 18.40 0.17
CA TYR A 318 5.37 19.10 0.64
C TYR A 318 5.70 20.10 1.76
N LEU A 319 6.65 19.75 2.64
CA LEU A 319 7.15 20.65 3.69
C LEU A 319 7.98 21.82 3.12
N THR A 320 8.82 21.52 2.15
CA THR A 320 9.78 22.48 1.59
C THR A 320 9.20 23.38 0.49
N GLY A 321 7.94 23.12 0.08
CA GLY A 321 7.27 23.87 -0.99
C GLY A 321 7.83 23.62 -2.40
N ARG A 322 8.72 22.64 -2.58
CA ARG A 322 9.35 22.33 -3.89
C ARG A 322 8.35 21.79 -4.92
N THR A 323 7.23 21.23 -4.50
CA THR A 323 6.19 20.69 -5.39
C THR A 323 5.23 21.70 -5.96
N GLY A 324 5.49 23.00 -5.80
CA GLY A 324 4.71 24.11 -6.38
C GLY A 324 3.39 24.34 -5.66
N LYS A 325 2.29 23.78 -6.13
CA LYS A 325 0.96 24.09 -5.58
C LYS A 325 0.66 23.32 -4.28
N VAL A 326 0.46 24.05 -3.20
CA VAL A 326 -0.03 23.50 -1.93
C VAL A 326 -1.55 23.32 -2.04
N THR A 327 -2.04 22.09 -1.89
CA THR A 327 -3.46 21.74 -1.83
C THR A 327 -3.85 21.30 -0.44
N GLN A 328 -5.15 21.31 -0.14
CA GLN A 328 -5.64 20.81 1.16
C GLN A 328 -5.26 19.34 1.39
N GLU A 329 -5.36 18.54 0.33
CA GLU A 329 -4.99 17.11 0.39
C GLU A 329 -3.52 16.94 0.75
N ARG A 330 -2.61 17.69 0.11
CA ARG A 330 -1.17 17.63 0.42
C ARG A 330 -0.85 18.03 1.85
N ILE A 331 -1.54 19.05 2.38
CA ILE A 331 -1.37 19.44 3.79
C ILE A 331 -1.81 18.31 4.73
N ILE A 332 -2.92 17.63 4.43
CA ILE A 332 -3.43 16.53 5.24
C ILE A 332 -2.53 15.28 5.13
N GLU A 333 -1.90 15.10 3.98
CA GLU A 333 -0.99 13.97 3.71
C GLU A 333 0.39 14.16 4.36
N THR A 334 0.77 15.39 4.65
CA THR A 334 2.01 15.74 5.34
C THR A 334 1.93 15.46 6.82
#